data_b46a7249ed8d5c0e0a72cf3780734dac
#
_entry.id   b46a7249ed8d5c0e0a72cf3780734dac
#
_cell.length_a   1.000
_cell.length_b   1.000
_cell.length_c   1.000
_cell.angle_alpha   90.00
_cell.angle_beta   90.00
_cell.angle_gamma   90.00
#
_symmetry.space_group_name_H-M   'P 1'
#
loop_
_entity.id
_entity.type
_entity.pdbx_description
1 polymer ?
#
loop_
_entity_poly.entity_id
_entity_poly.type
_entity_poly.pdbx_seq_one_letter_code
_entity_poly.pdbx_strand_id
1 'polypeptide(L)'
;MTAIGSAVGSNDVTMNTNGTSEQELLQLDVAGWQALLDRHESLFAGLLTGSRIGLLPEEDFESPAAMMLVWEATDQGMVASYRPFSGFDTVEVDLLFIPDNKTLRALHEPTNTSPFTDMKRKVRRRETLLYVVKPRASLLERGYEEFLDSLGLTFVGACR
;
A
#
# COMPACT_ATOMS: atom_id res chain seq x y z
N MET A 1 -36.76 10.68 29.04
CA MET A 1 -36.79 11.06 27.91
C MET A 1 -35.55 11.17 27.27
N THR A 2 -34.82 11.94 27.57
CA THR A 2 -33.62 12.12 26.90
C THR A 2 -32.70 10.97 26.83
N ALA A 3 -32.76 10.07 27.69
CA ALA A 3 -31.91 8.92 27.69
C ALA A 3 -32.01 8.14 26.39
N ILE A 4 -33.10 8.30 25.76
CA ILE A 4 -33.34 7.63 24.55
C ILE A 4 -32.32 7.94 23.48
N GLY A 5 -32.04 9.17 23.35
CA GLY A 5 -31.16 9.58 22.31
C GLY A 5 -29.78 8.97 22.40
N SER A 6 -29.29 8.89 23.61
CA SER A 6 -27.96 8.35 23.75
C SER A 6 -27.87 6.90 23.37
N ALA A 7 -28.89 6.16 23.67
CA ALA A 7 -28.86 4.74 23.31
C ALA A 7 -28.79 4.58 21.80
N VAL A 8 -29.48 5.43 21.10
CA VAL A 8 -29.49 5.35 19.66
C VAL A 8 -28.09 5.59 19.10
N GLY A 9 -27.44 6.55 19.63
CA GLY A 9 -26.11 6.85 19.13
C GLY A 9 -25.14 5.69 19.25
N SER A 10 -25.24 4.98 20.33
CA SER A 10 -24.36 3.84 20.52
C SER A 10 -24.57 2.77 19.47
N ASN A 11 -25.80 2.54 19.17
CA ASN A 11 -26.11 1.51 18.19
C ASN A 11 -25.59 1.84 16.81
N ASP A 12 -25.67 3.10 16.44
CA ASP A 12 -25.19 3.50 15.14
C ASP A 12 -23.71 3.23 14.98
N VAL A 13 -22.95 3.51 16.01
CA VAL A 13 -21.53 3.27 15.99
C VAL A 13 -21.22 1.81 15.78
N THR A 14 -21.94 0.95 16.48
CA THR A 14 -21.71 -0.47 16.39
C THR A 14 -21.92 -1.00 14.99
N MET A 15 -22.93 -0.50 14.33
CA MET A 15 -23.23 -0.98 12.99
C MET A 15 -22.14 -0.62 11.98
N ASN A 16 -21.50 0.49 12.18
CA ASN A 16 -20.47 0.92 11.23
C ASN A 16 -19.27 0.01 11.19
N THR A 17 -19.00 -0.67 12.27
CA THR A 17 -17.81 -1.52 12.32
C THR A 17 -17.95 -2.79 11.50
N ASN A 18 -19.15 -3.16 11.15
CA ASN A 18 -19.36 -4.40 10.43
C ASN A 18 -18.95 -4.32 8.97
N GLY A 19 -18.93 -3.15 8.41
CA GLY A 19 -18.61 -2.99 7.01
C GLY A 19 -17.28 -2.32 6.76
N THR A 20 -16.24 -2.77 7.46
CA THR A 20 -14.92 -2.18 7.28
C THR A 20 -14.41 -2.40 5.86
N SER A 21 -14.13 -1.31 5.17
CA SER A 21 -13.62 -1.37 3.82
C SER A 21 -12.09 -1.43 3.85
N GLU A 22 -11.49 -1.74 2.70
CA GLU A 22 -10.04 -1.71 2.58
C GLU A 22 -9.51 -0.31 2.85
N GLN A 23 -10.29 0.69 2.51
CA GLN A 23 -9.92 2.06 2.77
C GLN A 23 -9.78 2.30 4.27
N GLU A 24 -10.72 1.80 5.05
CA GLU A 24 -10.65 1.91 6.50
C GLU A 24 -9.50 1.09 7.06
N LEU A 25 -9.24 -0.06 6.47
CA LEU A 25 -8.14 -0.90 6.90
C LEU A 25 -6.81 -0.17 6.74
N LEU A 26 -6.63 0.53 5.64
CA LEU A 26 -5.42 1.32 5.43
C LEU A 26 -5.31 2.47 6.43
N GLN A 27 -6.43 3.14 6.71
CA GLN A 27 -6.43 4.33 7.56
C GLN A 27 -6.28 4.03 9.04
N LEU A 28 -6.81 2.90 9.48
CA LEU A 28 -6.87 2.61 10.90
C LEU A 28 -5.56 2.16 11.51
N ASP A 29 -4.57 1.83 10.69
CA ASP A 29 -3.36 1.26 11.27
C ASP A 29 -2.09 1.66 10.54
N VAL A 30 -1.85 2.95 10.51
CA VAL A 30 -0.60 3.44 9.93
C VAL A 30 0.60 2.94 10.72
N ALA A 31 0.42 2.76 12.04
CA ALA A 31 1.50 2.25 12.87
C ALA A 31 1.88 0.82 12.49
N GLY A 32 0.88 0.02 12.13
CA GLY A 32 1.14 -1.35 11.68
C GLY A 32 1.87 -1.37 10.35
N TRP A 33 1.49 -0.50 9.43
CA TRP A 33 2.20 -0.39 8.17
C TRP A 33 3.63 0.09 8.37
N GLN A 34 3.82 1.04 9.29
CA GLN A 34 5.15 1.51 9.60
C GLN A 34 6.01 0.39 10.19
N ALA A 35 5.42 -0.41 11.07
CA ALA A 35 6.13 -1.55 11.66
C ALA A 35 6.55 -2.55 10.60
N LEU A 36 5.70 -2.76 9.59
CA LEU A 36 6.04 -3.63 8.47
C LEU A 36 7.26 -3.12 7.73
N LEU A 37 7.29 -1.83 7.43
CA LEU A 37 8.42 -1.23 6.74
C LEU A 37 9.69 -1.35 7.57
N ASP A 38 9.59 -1.11 8.87
CA ASP A 38 10.74 -1.18 9.75
C ASP A 38 11.32 -2.59 9.84
N ARG A 39 10.46 -3.59 9.88
CA ARG A 39 10.89 -4.98 9.94
C ARG A 39 11.60 -5.43 8.66
N HIS A 40 11.30 -4.78 7.55
CA HIS A 40 11.84 -5.16 6.25
C HIS A 40 12.67 -4.05 5.62
N GLU A 41 13.32 -3.25 6.45
CA GLU A 41 14.05 -2.09 5.94
C GLU A 41 15.13 -2.45 4.94
N SER A 42 15.71 -3.62 5.06
CA SER A 42 16.76 -4.04 4.13
C SER A 42 16.25 -4.16 2.69
N LEU A 43 14.98 -4.47 2.54
CA LEU A 43 14.38 -4.60 1.22
C LEU A 43 14.36 -3.26 0.48
N PHE A 44 14.27 -2.17 1.25
CA PHE A 44 14.16 -0.83 0.69
C PHE A 44 15.47 -0.05 0.75
N ALA A 45 16.55 -0.70 1.19
CA ALA A 45 17.79 0.00 1.46
C ALA A 45 18.40 0.70 0.24
N GLY A 46 18.12 0.19 -0.95
CA GLY A 46 18.66 0.79 -2.17
C GLY A 46 17.88 1.99 -2.69
N LEU A 47 16.70 2.25 -2.13
CA LEU A 47 15.87 3.34 -2.63
C LEU A 47 16.41 4.69 -2.20
N LEU A 48 16.46 5.62 -3.13
CA LEU A 48 16.91 6.98 -2.81
C LEU A 48 15.78 7.77 -2.17
N THR A 49 16.17 8.76 -1.38
CA THR A 49 15.22 9.67 -0.74
C THR A 49 14.28 10.28 -1.78
N GLY A 50 13.00 10.25 -1.48
CA GLY A 50 11.98 10.75 -2.39
C GLY A 50 11.30 9.68 -3.20
N SER A 51 11.81 8.44 -3.19
CA SER A 51 11.16 7.33 -3.87
C SER A 51 9.86 6.97 -3.15
N ARG A 52 8.80 6.71 -3.90
CA ARG A 52 7.47 6.45 -3.33
C ARG A 52 6.83 5.24 -3.99
N ILE A 53 6.29 4.38 -3.15
CA ILE A 53 5.54 3.21 -3.58
C ILE A 53 4.12 3.37 -3.05
N GLY A 54 3.12 3.28 -3.92
CA GLY A 54 1.73 3.41 -3.50
C GLY A 54 1.04 2.07 -3.43
N LEU A 55 0.09 1.97 -2.50
CA LEU A 55 -0.81 0.82 -2.39
C LEU A 55 -2.23 1.35 -2.38
N LEU A 56 -3.04 0.89 -3.31
CA LEU A 56 -4.41 1.32 -3.43
C LEU A 56 -5.30 0.07 -3.45
N PRO A 57 -6.28 -0.03 -2.54
CA PRO A 57 -7.15 -1.20 -2.54
C PRO A 57 -7.89 -1.33 -3.87
N GLU A 58 -8.03 -2.55 -4.34
CA GLU A 58 -8.69 -2.81 -5.61
C GLU A 58 -10.10 -2.24 -5.64
N GLU A 59 -10.82 -2.34 -4.54
CA GLU A 59 -12.18 -1.83 -4.47
C GLU A 59 -12.26 -0.32 -4.59
N ASP A 60 -11.18 0.38 -4.25
CA ASP A 60 -11.16 1.84 -4.26
C ASP A 60 -10.56 2.42 -5.53
N PHE A 61 -10.18 1.56 -6.44
CA PHE A 61 -9.50 1.96 -7.65
C PHE A 61 -10.28 3.01 -8.46
N GLU A 62 -11.59 2.88 -8.49
CA GLU A 62 -12.43 3.81 -9.23
C GLU A 62 -13.20 4.76 -8.33
N SER A 63 -12.91 4.75 -7.05
CA SER A 63 -13.58 5.63 -6.12
C SER A 63 -13.03 7.04 -6.19
N PRO A 64 -13.89 8.05 -6.27
CA PRO A 64 -13.43 9.44 -6.37
C PRO A 64 -12.77 9.96 -5.10
N ALA A 65 -13.00 9.30 -3.98
CA ALA A 65 -12.46 9.75 -2.70
C ALA A 65 -11.46 8.77 -2.11
N ALA A 66 -10.83 7.96 -2.94
CA ALA A 66 -9.91 6.95 -2.46
C ALA A 66 -8.68 7.55 -1.81
N MET A 67 -8.20 6.89 -0.77
CA MET A 67 -6.95 7.25 -0.12
C MET A 67 -5.94 6.16 -0.41
N MET A 68 -4.74 6.56 -0.77
CA MET A 68 -3.67 5.66 -1.13
C MET A 68 -2.65 5.61 -0.01
N LEU A 69 -2.23 4.42 0.35
CA LEU A 69 -1.12 4.27 1.28
C LEU A 69 0.17 4.48 0.51
N VAL A 70 1.06 5.31 1.03
CA VAL A 70 2.34 5.60 0.37
C VAL A 70 3.48 5.21 1.30
N TRP A 71 4.42 4.46 0.76
CA TRP A 71 5.68 4.15 1.42
C TRP A 71 6.75 5.02 0.78
N GLU A 72 7.26 5.95 1.54
CA GLU A 72 8.23 6.91 1.00
C GLU A 72 9.59 6.75 1.62
N ALA A 73 10.64 6.76 0.80
CA ALA A 73 12.01 6.71 1.28
C ALA A 73 12.43 8.09 1.74
N THR A 74 12.87 8.20 2.98
CA THR A 74 13.35 9.46 3.56
C THR A 74 14.77 9.27 4.06
N ASP A 75 15.38 10.36 4.51
CA ASP A 75 16.73 10.30 5.09
C ASP A 75 16.79 9.38 6.31
N GLN A 76 15.65 9.15 6.94
CA GLN A 76 15.60 8.36 8.16
C GLN A 76 14.96 6.99 7.94
N GLY A 77 14.80 6.58 6.69
CA GLY A 77 14.21 5.29 6.37
C GLY A 77 12.86 5.44 5.69
N MET A 78 12.15 4.33 5.59
CA MET A 78 10.84 4.33 4.94
C MET A 78 9.78 4.84 5.89
N VAL A 79 8.86 5.63 5.36
CA VAL A 79 7.76 6.21 6.13
C VAL A 79 6.43 5.89 5.44
N ALA A 80 5.48 5.39 6.23
CA ALA A 80 4.13 5.12 5.73
C ALA A 80 3.24 6.33 5.98
N SER A 81 2.45 6.70 4.98
CA SER A 81 1.50 7.80 5.11
C SER A 81 0.35 7.59 4.14
N TYR A 82 -0.69 8.40 4.27
CA TYR A 82 -1.83 8.35 3.37
C TYR A 82 -1.87 9.57 2.50
N ARG A 83 -2.28 9.40 1.25
CA ARG A 83 -2.47 10.51 0.32
C ARG A 83 -3.69 10.26 -0.54
N PRO A 84 -4.40 11.30 -0.92
CA PRO A 84 -5.54 11.13 -1.82
C PRO A 84 -5.06 10.56 -3.17
N PHE A 85 -5.84 9.67 -3.74
CA PHE A 85 -5.56 9.15 -5.07
C PHE A 85 -6.42 9.92 -6.07
N SER A 86 -5.79 10.65 -6.97
CA SER A 86 -6.50 11.50 -7.92
C SER A 86 -6.42 10.99 -9.36
N GLY A 87 -5.98 9.76 -9.54
CA GLY A 87 -5.90 9.17 -10.86
C GLY A 87 -4.48 8.89 -11.28
N PHE A 88 -4.33 8.07 -12.31
CA PHE A 88 -3.00 7.68 -12.78
C PHE A 88 -2.21 8.84 -13.38
N ASP A 89 -2.91 9.80 -13.97
CA ASP A 89 -2.25 10.91 -14.61
C ASP A 89 -1.57 11.86 -13.65
N THR A 90 -2.05 11.90 -12.42
CA THR A 90 -1.57 12.87 -11.44
C THR A 90 -0.96 12.23 -10.20
N VAL A 91 -0.94 10.90 -10.12
CA VAL A 91 -0.42 10.21 -8.94
C VAL A 91 1.08 10.44 -8.81
N GLU A 92 1.52 10.74 -7.60
CA GLU A 92 2.92 11.07 -7.35
C GLU A 92 3.67 9.94 -6.69
N VAL A 93 3.59 8.76 -7.27
CA VAL A 93 4.38 7.60 -6.82
C VAL A 93 5.12 7.03 -8.01
N ASP A 94 6.12 6.23 -7.74
CA ASP A 94 6.92 5.60 -8.78
C ASP A 94 6.33 4.27 -9.21
N LEU A 95 5.83 3.53 -8.24
CA LEU A 95 5.16 2.26 -8.45
C LEU A 95 3.83 2.27 -7.70
N LEU A 96 2.82 1.61 -8.25
CA LEU A 96 1.52 1.52 -7.60
C LEU A 96 1.04 0.08 -7.61
N PHE A 97 0.86 -0.51 -6.42
CA PHE A 97 0.29 -1.83 -6.25
C PHE A 97 -1.20 -1.69 -5.97
N ILE A 98 -1.99 -2.55 -6.59
CA ILE A 98 -3.44 -2.57 -6.38
C ILE A 98 -3.82 -3.96 -5.89
N PRO A 99 -3.69 -4.21 -4.59
CA PRO A 99 -4.02 -5.50 -4.01
C PRO A 99 -5.49 -5.60 -3.67
N ASP A 100 -5.98 -6.84 -3.61
CA ASP A 100 -7.33 -7.05 -3.10
C ASP A 100 -7.32 -7.04 -1.58
N ASN A 101 -8.49 -7.10 -0.99
CA ASN A 101 -8.67 -7.05 0.45
C ASN A 101 -7.90 -8.16 1.17
N LYS A 102 -7.95 -9.36 0.62
CA LYS A 102 -7.27 -10.49 1.23
C LYS A 102 -5.76 -10.29 1.27
N THR A 103 -5.20 -9.76 0.20
CA THR A 103 -3.77 -9.50 0.12
C THR A 103 -3.36 -8.42 1.13
N LEU A 104 -4.17 -7.36 1.24
CA LEU A 104 -3.88 -6.30 2.21
C LEU A 104 -3.87 -6.84 3.62
N ARG A 105 -4.84 -7.67 3.96
CA ARG A 105 -4.88 -8.26 5.30
C ARG A 105 -3.66 -9.13 5.56
N ALA A 106 -3.26 -9.91 4.57
CA ALA A 106 -2.10 -10.78 4.73
C ALA A 106 -0.81 -9.98 4.92
N LEU A 107 -0.65 -8.91 4.16
CA LEU A 107 0.51 -8.04 4.31
C LEU A 107 0.57 -7.41 5.70
N HIS A 108 -0.59 -6.98 6.18
CA HIS A 108 -0.71 -6.24 7.42
C HIS A 108 -0.60 -7.14 8.65
N GLU A 109 -0.83 -8.42 8.50
CA GLU A 109 -0.86 -9.37 9.61
C GLU A 109 0.47 -9.43 10.34
N PRO A 110 0.51 -9.10 11.65
CA PRO A 110 1.80 -9.09 12.37
C PRO A 110 2.48 -10.45 12.42
N THR A 111 1.72 -11.53 12.34
CA THR A 111 2.29 -12.87 12.39
C THR A 111 2.86 -13.32 11.05
N ASN A 112 2.63 -12.58 9.99
CA ASN A 112 3.15 -12.94 8.69
C ASN A 112 4.63 -12.57 8.61
N THR A 113 5.49 -13.57 8.57
CA THR A 113 6.93 -13.34 8.54
C THR A 113 7.46 -13.15 7.12
N SER A 114 6.63 -13.39 6.10
CA SER A 114 7.07 -13.30 4.71
C SER A 114 6.06 -12.55 3.84
N PRO A 115 5.68 -11.32 4.23
CA PRO A 115 4.64 -10.60 3.48
C PRO A 115 5.05 -10.29 2.05
N PHE A 116 6.32 -10.00 1.82
CA PHE A 116 6.77 -9.65 0.48
C PHE A 116 6.93 -10.86 -0.42
N THR A 117 7.14 -12.04 0.17
CA THR A 117 7.11 -13.28 -0.60
C THR A 117 5.68 -13.54 -1.10
N ASP A 118 4.70 -13.29 -0.24
CA ASP A 118 3.31 -13.43 -0.64
C ASP A 118 2.95 -12.42 -1.72
N MET A 119 3.41 -11.20 -1.59
CA MET A 119 3.16 -10.15 -2.57
C MET A 119 3.77 -10.53 -3.92
N LYS A 120 5.00 -11.03 -3.89
CA LYS A 120 5.67 -11.51 -5.09
C LYS A 120 4.83 -12.56 -5.81
N ARG A 121 4.31 -13.52 -5.06
CA ARG A 121 3.47 -14.57 -5.61
C ARG A 121 2.21 -13.99 -6.22
N LYS A 122 1.57 -13.06 -5.53
CA LYS A 122 0.35 -12.45 -6.01
C LYS A 122 0.56 -11.65 -7.29
N VAL A 123 1.63 -10.91 -7.36
CA VAL A 123 1.95 -10.15 -8.55
C VAL A 123 2.23 -11.09 -9.72
N ARG A 124 3.01 -12.13 -9.49
CA ARG A 124 3.34 -13.08 -10.55
C ARG A 124 2.12 -13.83 -11.07
N ARG A 125 1.14 -14.07 -10.22
CA ARG A 125 -0.11 -14.73 -10.61
C ARG A 125 -1.13 -13.73 -11.14
N ARG A 126 -0.77 -12.46 -11.20
CA ARG A 126 -1.65 -11.39 -11.65
C ARG A 126 -2.88 -11.23 -10.76
N GLU A 127 -2.76 -11.62 -9.50
CA GLU A 127 -3.80 -11.41 -8.50
C GLU A 127 -3.66 -10.06 -7.84
N THR A 128 -2.47 -9.47 -7.91
CA THR A 128 -2.23 -8.09 -7.49
C THR A 128 -1.62 -7.37 -8.69
N LEU A 129 -2.23 -6.27 -9.07
CA LEU A 129 -1.73 -5.50 -10.19
C LEU A 129 -0.61 -4.59 -9.73
N LEU A 130 0.38 -4.43 -10.58
CA LEU A 130 1.46 -3.49 -10.35
C LEU A 130 1.55 -2.56 -11.55
N TYR A 131 1.38 -1.27 -11.29
CA TYR A 131 1.55 -0.26 -12.32
C TYR A 131 2.88 0.43 -12.14
N VAL A 132 3.66 0.49 -13.20
CA VAL A 132 4.93 1.20 -13.20
C VAL A 132 4.62 2.61 -13.69
N VAL A 133 4.61 3.55 -12.76
CA VAL A 133 4.17 4.91 -13.05
C VAL A 133 5.28 5.75 -13.69
N LYS A 134 6.50 5.60 -13.19
CA LYS A 134 7.63 6.35 -13.71
C LYS A 134 8.40 5.57 -14.76
N PRO A 135 9.07 6.25 -15.69
CA PRO A 135 9.86 5.56 -16.73
C PRO A 135 10.99 4.74 -16.11
N ARG A 136 11.45 3.76 -16.85
CA ARG A 136 12.51 2.87 -16.40
C ARG A 136 13.75 3.63 -15.94
N ALA A 137 14.16 4.64 -16.70
CA ALA A 137 15.35 5.39 -16.35
C ALA A 137 15.23 6.03 -14.97
N SER A 138 14.06 6.56 -14.67
CA SER A 138 13.81 7.16 -13.36
C SER A 138 13.87 6.11 -12.25
N LEU A 139 13.31 4.94 -12.51
CA LEU A 139 13.32 3.86 -11.51
C LEU A 139 14.75 3.38 -11.25
N LEU A 140 15.56 3.26 -12.28
CA LEU A 140 16.95 2.87 -12.09
C LEU A 140 17.70 3.91 -11.26
N GLU A 141 17.50 5.18 -11.55
CA GLU A 141 18.15 6.25 -10.82
C GLU A 141 17.74 6.28 -9.35
N ARG A 142 16.52 5.87 -9.07
CA ARG A 142 16.00 5.87 -7.70
C ARG A 142 16.31 4.60 -6.93
N GLY A 143 16.97 3.63 -7.57
CA GLY A 143 17.41 2.42 -6.87
C GLY A 143 16.36 1.33 -6.75
N TYR A 144 15.39 1.29 -7.65
CA TYR A 144 14.35 0.28 -7.60
C TYR A 144 14.77 -1.09 -8.10
N GLU A 145 15.93 -1.20 -8.71
CA GLU A 145 16.35 -2.46 -9.32
C GLU A 145 16.34 -3.61 -8.30
N GLU A 146 16.96 -3.41 -7.17
CA GLU A 146 17.02 -4.45 -6.16
C GLU A 146 15.66 -4.78 -5.58
N PHE A 147 14.83 -3.75 -5.38
CA PHE A 147 13.51 -3.95 -4.85
C PHE A 147 12.65 -4.80 -5.80
N LEU A 148 12.70 -4.48 -7.09
CA LEU A 148 11.92 -5.23 -8.08
C LEU A 148 12.46 -6.63 -8.26
N ASP A 149 13.77 -6.81 -8.20
CA ASP A 149 14.35 -8.16 -8.26
C ASP A 149 13.90 -9.00 -7.07
N SER A 150 13.81 -8.39 -5.90
CA SER A 150 13.36 -9.09 -4.71
C SER A 150 11.94 -9.60 -4.86
N LEU A 151 11.12 -8.89 -5.64
CA LEU A 151 9.76 -9.31 -5.92
C LEU A 151 9.69 -10.24 -7.13
N GLY A 152 10.84 -10.63 -7.67
CA GLY A 152 10.86 -11.52 -8.83
C GLY A 152 10.45 -10.84 -10.11
N LEU A 153 10.49 -9.52 -10.15
CA LEU A 153 10.09 -8.74 -11.31
C LEU A 153 11.36 -8.26 -12.00
N THR A 154 11.77 -9.00 -13.00
CA THR A 154 12.99 -8.67 -13.72
C THR A 154 12.84 -7.32 -14.40
N PHE A 155 13.72 -6.41 -14.05
CA PHE A 155 13.66 -5.06 -14.60
C PHE A 155 13.70 -5.04 -16.11
N VAL A 156 14.52 -5.91 -16.68
CA VAL A 156 14.65 -6.00 -18.13
C VAL A 156 13.33 -6.35 -18.78
N GLY A 157 12.60 -7.29 -18.19
CA GLY A 157 11.32 -7.68 -18.71
C GLY A 157 10.27 -6.62 -18.61
N ALA A 158 10.39 -5.75 -17.63
CA ALA A 158 9.38 -4.72 -17.41
C ALA A 158 9.41 -3.64 -18.50
N CYS A 159 10.37 -3.66 -19.33
CA CYS A 159 10.49 -2.63 -20.35
C CYS A 159 9.81 -2.93 -21.64
N ARG A 160 9.24 -4.07 -21.73
CA ARG A 160 8.60 -4.44 -22.96
C ARG A 160 7.16 -3.95 -23.05
#